data_27cecee5ddab791e998e96c68a9455f9
#
_entry.id   27cecee5ddab791e998e96c68a9455f9
#
_cell.length_a   1.000
_cell.length_b   1.000
_cell.length_c   1.000
_cell.angle_alpha   90.00
_cell.angle_beta   90.00
_cell.angle_gamma   90.00
#
_symmetry.space_group_name_H-M   'P 1'
#
loop_
_entity.id
_entity.type
_entity.pdbx_description
1 polymer ?
#
loop_
_entity_poly.entity_id
_entity_poly.type
_entity_poly.pdbx_seq_one_letter_code
_entity_poly.pdbx_strand_id
1 'polypeptide(L)'
;MSLPADTLLWKIGKKWISPFIKKFYRLEFSGKIPEPPFLLICNHVSPIDPFFITPYIDVPISWVIAQISFQNPIERYFLKKIGAVQKFKSRPDPAMLYSIYNILNQGGVVGLFPEGTITWTGDFQDHLISPKSMNKLILSLNVPIVAACIQGAWLSHPVWADHGRKPKIFVDFNTFSDYSAMEFIHHSEWEWQKKHLISYPGKSKAQGIERVLWICPHCSSFRTLFGKRNEVICSSCHNHWLIDDFGFIGGKILPDLFHHQIEVFSKWVQDLGKASFPSVKVSIRNDRTTNLIKSFHQNLTIENDIIQIGSIPMNILKTKGLNTHFRDILE
;
A
#
# COMPACT_ATOMS: atom_id res chain seq x y z
N MET A 1 8.95 24.74 7.77
CA MET A 1 7.57 25.04 7.36
C MET A 1 7.32 24.34 6.04
N SER A 2 6.33 23.47 5.95
CA SER A 2 5.86 22.93 4.69
C SER A 2 5.09 24.04 3.98
N LEU A 3 5.61 24.48 2.87
CA LEU A 3 4.92 25.39 1.96
C LEU A 3 3.87 24.59 1.17
N PRO A 4 2.75 25.19 0.76
CA PRO A 4 1.87 24.56 -0.21
C PRO A 4 2.65 24.18 -1.47
N ALA A 5 2.17 23.17 -2.19
CA ALA A 5 2.82 22.68 -3.41
C ALA A 5 3.10 23.83 -4.40
N ASP A 6 4.27 23.76 -5.07
CA ASP A 6 4.63 24.71 -6.13
C ASP A 6 3.58 24.65 -7.25
N THR A 7 2.79 25.71 -7.34
CA THR A 7 1.67 25.80 -8.28
C THR A 7 2.12 25.75 -9.74
N LEU A 8 3.32 26.26 -10.05
CA LEU A 8 3.85 26.24 -11.42
C LEU A 8 4.25 24.81 -11.81
N LEU A 9 5.02 24.13 -10.96
CA LEU A 9 5.44 22.75 -11.20
C LEU A 9 4.22 21.84 -11.32
N TRP A 10 3.22 22.02 -10.45
CA TRP A 10 1.98 21.27 -10.49
C TRP A 10 1.20 21.52 -11.78
N LYS A 11 1.05 22.77 -12.23
CA LYS A 11 0.37 23.12 -13.49
C LYS A 11 1.07 22.51 -14.71
N ILE A 12 2.41 22.54 -14.74
CA ILE A 12 3.21 21.91 -15.81
C ILE A 12 2.96 20.39 -15.79
N GLY A 13 3.10 19.74 -14.63
CA GLY A 13 2.86 18.31 -14.48
C GLY A 13 1.44 17.92 -14.89
N LYS A 14 0.43 18.66 -14.42
CA LYS A 14 -0.96 18.42 -14.79
C LYS A 14 -1.19 18.57 -16.30
N LYS A 15 -0.67 19.61 -16.92
CA LYS A 15 -0.84 19.86 -18.36
C LYS A 15 -0.25 18.75 -19.24
N TRP A 16 0.93 18.24 -18.89
CA TRP A 16 1.66 17.30 -19.74
C TRP A 16 1.49 15.83 -19.31
N ILE A 17 1.48 15.55 -18.00
CA ILE A 17 1.45 14.19 -17.47
C ILE A 17 0.01 13.67 -17.37
N SER A 18 -0.94 14.48 -16.90
CA SER A 18 -2.32 14.01 -16.67
C SER A 18 -3.01 13.48 -17.91
N PRO A 19 -2.94 14.10 -19.10
CA PRO A 19 -3.55 13.54 -20.30
C PRO A 19 -2.96 12.18 -20.70
N PHE A 20 -1.63 12.04 -20.54
CA PHE A 20 -0.97 10.76 -20.80
C PHE A 20 -1.43 9.67 -19.82
N ILE A 21 -1.42 9.95 -18.51
CA ILE A 21 -1.88 9.02 -17.47
C ILE A 21 -3.35 8.64 -17.71
N LYS A 22 -4.21 9.61 -17.94
CA LYS A 22 -5.64 9.39 -18.21
C LYS A 22 -5.84 8.44 -19.40
N LYS A 23 -5.14 8.67 -20.50
CA LYS A 23 -5.25 7.85 -21.72
C LYS A 23 -4.63 6.46 -21.53
N PHE A 24 -3.41 6.38 -20.97
CA PHE A 24 -2.67 5.12 -20.81
C PHE A 24 -3.39 4.17 -19.85
N TYR A 25 -3.81 4.68 -18.68
CA TYR A 25 -4.52 3.88 -17.67
C TYR A 25 -6.02 3.80 -17.90
N ARG A 26 -6.54 4.45 -18.95
CA ARG A 26 -7.97 4.50 -19.26
C ARG A 26 -8.80 4.87 -18.04
N LEU A 27 -8.41 6.00 -17.41
CA LEU A 27 -9.04 6.49 -16.18
C LEU A 27 -10.47 6.94 -16.44
N GLU A 28 -11.39 6.41 -15.65
CA GLU A 28 -12.78 6.87 -15.57
C GLU A 28 -13.01 7.47 -14.17
N PHE A 29 -13.76 8.57 -14.11
CA PHE A 29 -14.00 9.28 -12.87
C PHE A 29 -15.48 9.47 -12.64
N SER A 30 -15.89 9.41 -11.37
CA SER A 30 -17.25 9.80 -10.94
C SER A 30 -17.20 10.68 -9.70
N GLY A 31 -18.34 11.32 -9.39
CA GLY A 31 -18.49 12.15 -8.21
C GLY A 31 -18.14 13.62 -8.43
N LYS A 32 -18.24 14.41 -7.34
CA LYS A 32 -17.94 15.85 -7.32
C LYS A 32 -16.94 16.15 -6.20
N ILE A 33 -16.12 17.16 -6.45
CA ILE A 33 -15.10 17.64 -5.50
C ILE A 33 -15.45 19.09 -5.16
N PRO A 34 -15.45 19.48 -3.89
CA PRO A 34 -15.69 20.86 -3.47
C PRO A 34 -14.49 21.75 -3.78
N GLU A 35 -14.69 23.06 -3.71
CA GLU A 35 -13.58 24.01 -3.69
C GLU A 35 -12.73 23.83 -2.44
N PRO A 36 -11.40 24.05 -2.53
CA PRO A 36 -10.51 23.98 -1.38
C PRO A 36 -10.86 25.04 -0.33
N PRO A 37 -10.48 24.83 0.96
CA PRO A 37 -9.64 23.74 1.44
C PRO A 37 -10.40 22.43 1.70
N PHE A 38 -9.74 21.28 1.53
CA PHE A 38 -10.27 19.99 1.95
C PHE A 38 -9.16 18.98 2.27
N LEU A 39 -9.48 18.01 3.13
CA LEU A 39 -8.64 16.83 3.31
C LEU A 39 -9.08 15.76 2.31
N LEU A 40 -8.14 15.26 1.52
CA LEU A 40 -8.35 14.13 0.60
C LEU A 40 -7.85 12.85 1.25
N ILE A 41 -8.71 11.86 1.39
CA ILE A 41 -8.33 10.51 1.82
C ILE A 41 -8.61 9.51 0.72
N CYS A 42 -7.77 8.48 0.61
CA CYS A 42 -7.87 7.49 -0.46
C CYS A 42 -7.37 6.11 -0.01
N ASN A 43 -7.94 5.04 -0.56
CA ASN A 43 -7.35 3.70 -0.46
C ASN A 43 -6.01 3.63 -1.21
N HIS A 44 -5.11 2.73 -0.77
CA HIS A 44 -3.75 2.67 -1.30
C HIS A 44 -3.47 1.34 -2.01
N VAL A 45 -3.58 1.35 -3.32
CA VAL A 45 -3.55 0.16 -4.18
C VAL A 45 -2.34 0.11 -5.12
N SER A 46 -1.65 1.25 -5.32
CA SER A 46 -0.52 1.37 -6.23
C SER A 46 0.49 2.44 -5.77
N PRO A 47 1.80 2.30 -6.06
CA PRO A 47 2.78 3.35 -5.78
C PRO A 47 2.50 4.68 -6.49
N ILE A 48 1.71 4.65 -7.55
CA ILE A 48 1.38 5.81 -8.40
C ILE A 48 -0.05 6.31 -8.22
N ASP A 49 -0.76 5.91 -7.15
CA ASP A 49 -2.11 6.38 -6.85
C ASP A 49 -2.29 7.91 -6.91
N PRO A 50 -1.34 8.74 -6.43
CA PRO A 50 -1.44 10.19 -6.59
C PRO A 50 -1.64 10.64 -8.04
N PHE A 51 -1.03 9.92 -8.99
CA PHE A 51 -1.17 10.23 -10.42
C PHE A 51 -2.52 9.80 -11.00
N PHE A 52 -3.23 8.86 -10.39
CA PHE A 52 -4.59 8.51 -10.80
C PHE A 52 -5.62 9.55 -10.35
N ILE A 53 -5.34 10.24 -9.25
CA ILE A 53 -6.21 11.25 -8.66
C ILE A 53 -5.99 12.64 -9.28
N THR A 54 -4.72 13.04 -9.47
CA THR A 54 -4.33 14.37 -9.93
C THR A 54 -5.02 14.84 -11.22
N PRO A 55 -5.32 14.01 -12.23
CA PRO A 55 -6.00 14.45 -13.44
C PRO A 55 -7.39 15.06 -13.20
N TYR A 56 -8.02 14.73 -12.08
CA TYR A 56 -9.38 15.15 -11.77
C TYR A 56 -9.46 16.35 -10.81
N ILE A 57 -8.41 16.60 -10.05
CA ILE A 57 -8.34 17.71 -9.09
C ILE A 57 -7.61 18.89 -9.72
N ASP A 58 -8.23 20.10 -9.69
CA ASP A 58 -7.71 21.29 -10.37
C ASP A 58 -6.77 22.16 -9.52
N VAL A 59 -6.46 21.70 -8.32
CA VAL A 59 -5.57 22.37 -7.36
C VAL A 59 -4.41 21.48 -6.92
N PRO A 60 -3.28 22.07 -6.52
CA PRO A 60 -2.15 21.30 -6.00
C PRO A 60 -2.53 20.52 -4.73
N ILE A 61 -2.06 19.27 -4.64
CA ILE A 61 -2.25 18.41 -3.48
C ILE A 61 -0.92 18.21 -2.77
N SER A 62 -0.88 18.53 -1.47
CA SER A 62 0.24 18.23 -0.59
C SER A 62 0.08 16.83 0.00
N TRP A 63 0.76 15.84 -0.57
CA TRP A 63 0.65 14.45 -0.14
C TRP A 63 1.42 14.17 1.15
N VAL A 64 0.79 13.42 2.07
CA VAL A 64 1.47 12.86 3.24
C VAL A 64 2.26 11.63 2.81
N ILE A 65 3.59 11.69 2.92
CA ILE A 65 4.52 10.68 2.40
C ILE A 65 5.44 10.20 3.52
N ALA A 66 5.72 8.89 3.54
CA ALA A 66 6.61 8.30 4.52
C ALA A 66 8.00 8.93 4.48
N GLN A 67 8.58 9.21 5.64
CA GLN A 67 9.88 9.89 5.78
C GLN A 67 11.02 9.16 5.05
N ILE A 68 10.93 7.83 4.89
CA ILE A 68 11.92 7.04 4.16
C ILE A 68 12.14 7.54 2.72
N SER A 69 11.07 8.01 2.04
CA SER A 69 11.14 8.55 0.67
C SER A 69 11.93 9.86 0.57
N PHE A 70 12.20 10.53 1.70
CA PHE A 70 13.01 11.75 1.72
C PHE A 70 14.51 11.49 1.95
N GLN A 71 14.95 10.24 2.00
CA GLN A 71 16.37 9.91 2.19
C GLN A 71 17.20 10.19 0.94
N ASN A 72 16.67 9.91 -0.24
CA ASN A 72 17.32 10.23 -1.50
C ASN A 72 17.31 11.76 -1.71
N PRO A 73 18.46 12.41 -1.93
CA PRO A 73 18.53 13.87 -2.10
C PRO A 73 17.70 14.39 -3.27
N ILE A 74 17.66 13.66 -4.38
CA ILE A 74 16.92 14.04 -5.59
C ILE A 74 15.43 13.93 -5.33
N GLU A 75 14.96 12.80 -4.81
CA GLU A 75 13.55 12.60 -4.44
C GLU A 75 13.11 13.65 -3.42
N ARG A 76 13.92 13.88 -2.38
CA ARG A 76 13.66 14.91 -1.37
C ARG A 76 13.49 16.30 -1.95
N TYR A 77 14.30 16.66 -2.95
CA TYR A 77 14.16 17.95 -3.63
C TYR A 77 12.79 18.07 -4.32
N PHE A 78 12.40 17.07 -5.10
CA PHE A 78 11.09 17.04 -5.77
C PHE A 78 9.92 16.98 -4.77
N LEU A 79 10.00 16.13 -3.76
CA LEU A 79 8.97 16.01 -2.73
C LEU A 79 8.73 17.33 -1.98
N LYS A 80 9.79 18.07 -1.67
CA LYS A 80 9.67 19.41 -1.09
C LYS A 80 9.01 20.40 -2.05
N LYS A 81 9.33 20.34 -3.34
CA LYS A 81 8.73 21.21 -4.37
C LYS A 81 7.24 20.96 -4.57
N ILE A 82 6.78 19.74 -4.48
CA ILE A 82 5.35 19.41 -4.52
C ILE A 82 4.65 19.58 -3.17
N GLY A 83 5.30 20.17 -2.17
CA GLY A 83 4.71 20.43 -0.86
C GLY A 83 4.40 19.18 -0.04
N ALA A 84 5.12 18.08 -0.27
CA ALA A 84 4.88 16.83 0.44
C ALA A 84 5.12 16.97 1.95
N VAL A 85 4.19 16.42 2.73
CA VAL A 85 4.24 16.39 4.20
C VAL A 85 4.90 15.08 4.63
N GLN A 86 5.98 15.18 5.42
CA GLN A 86 6.68 14.00 5.93
C GLN A 86 5.88 13.32 7.05
N LYS A 87 5.83 12.00 7.04
CA LYS A 87 5.23 11.16 8.08
C LYS A 87 6.22 10.15 8.62
N PHE A 88 6.46 10.18 9.92
CA PHE A 88 7.18 9.12 10.61
C PHE A 88 6.22 7.97 10.96
N LYS A 89 6.51 6.78 10.45
CA LYS A 89 5.70 5.58 10.74
C LYS A 89 5.86 5.14 12.20
N SER A 90 4.85 4.48 12.74
CA SER A 90 4.84 3.79 14.05
C SER A 90 5.10 4.68 15.26
N ARG A 91 4.87 6.01 15.14
CA ARG A 91 4.97 6.94 16.28
C ARG A 91 4.04 8.15 16.11
N PRO A 92 3.65 8.83 17.22
CA PRO A 92 2.98 10.12 17.14
C PRO A 92 3.83 11.13 16.36
N ASP A 93 3.19 11.90 15.50
CA ASP A 93 3.88 12.88 14.63
C ASP A 93 3.18 14.24 14.68
N PRO A 94 3.40 15.04 15.77
CA PRO A 94 2.80 16.36 15.90
C PRO A 94 3.22 17.32 14.78
N ALA A 95 4.44 17.16 14.22
CA ALA A 95 4.93 18.00 13.15
C ALA A 95 4.15 17.76 11.85
N MET A 96 3.79 16.51 11.57
CA MET A 96 2.90 16.17 10.45
C MET A 96 1.52 16.81 10.64
N LEU A 97 0.91 16.65 11.81
CA LEU A 97 -0.40 17.25 12.12
C LEU A 97 -0.36 18.78 11.97
N TYR A 98 0.64 19.44 12.52
CA TYR A 98 0.83 20.87 12.36
C TYR A 98 0.93 21.28 10.87
N SER A 99 1.66 20.51 10.07
CA SER A 99 1.79 20.76 8.63
C SER A 99 0.45 20.64 7.91
N ILE A 100 -0.36 19.61 8.24
CA ILE A 100 -1.71 19.43 7.69
C ILE A 100 -2.58 20.64 8.01
N TYR A 101 -2.67 21.02 9.28
CA TYR A 101 -3.44 22.18 9.70
C TYR A 101 -3.02 23.47 9.00
N ASN A 102 -1.71 23.70 8.90
CA ASN A 102 -1.17 24.92 8.29
C ASN A 102 -1.52 25.02 6.80
N ILE A 103 -1.43 23.90 6.06
CA ILE A 103 -1.77 23.87 4.63
C ILE A 103 -3.27 24.11 4.43
N LEU A 104 -4.11 23.44 5.20
CA LEU A 104 -5.57 23.60 5.11
C LEU A 104 -6.02 25.02 5.50
N ASN A 105 -5.46 25.60 6.55
CA ASN A 105 -5.74 26.99 6.97
C ASN A 105 -5.31 28.04 5.92
N GLN A 106 -4.37 27.69 5.04
CA GLN A 106 -3.96 28.55 3.91
C GLN A 106 -4.79 28.31 2.65
N GLY A 107 -5.90 27.57 2.75
CA GLY A 107 -6.76 27.26 1.61
C GLY A 107 -6.23 26.15 0.70
N GLY A 108 -5.23 25.37 1.16
CA GLY A 108 -4.63 24.29 0.39
C GLY A 108 -5.38 22.95 0.54
N VAL A 109 -4.88 21.94 -0.17
CA VAL A 109 -5.38 20.56 -0.13
C VAL A 109 -4.29 19.65 0.39
N VAL A 110 -4.65 18.76 1.32
CA VAL A 110 -3.76 17.72 1.82
C VAL A 110 -4.32 16.36 1.42
N GLY A 111 -3.48 15.51 0.82
CA GLY A 111 -3.81 14.14 0.46
C GLY A 111 -3.10 13.14 1.39
N LEU A 112 -3.82 12.13 1.85
CA LEU A 112 -3.24 11.04 2.62
C LEU A 112 -3.89 9.68 2.30
N PHE A 113 -3.11 8.64 2.46
CA PHE A 113 -3.53 7.25 2.41
C PHE A 113 -3.57 6.71 3.84
N PRO A 114 -4.75 6.53 4.44
CA PRO A 114 -4.87 6.12 5.85
C PRO A 114 -4.20 4.80 6.18
N GLU A 115 -4.19 3.86 5.23
CA GLU A 115 -3.54 2.55 5.34
C GLU A 115 -2.02 2.66 5.58
N GLY A 116 -1.38 3.73 5.09
CA GLY A 116 0.06 3.97 5.24
C GLY A 116 0.97 2.97 4.51
N THR A 117 0.39 2.02 3.79
CA THR A 117 1.09 1.06 2.93
C THR A 117 0.16 0.63 1.79
N ILE A 118 0.74 0.14 0.71
CA ILE A 118 0.01 -0.41 -0.42
C ILE A 118 -0.50 -1.80 -0.06
N THR A 119 -1.75 -2.12 -0.46
CA THR A 119 -2.30 -3.45 -0.23
C THR A 119 -1.56 -4.53 -1.03
N TRP A 120 -1.33 -5.67 -0.37
CA TRP A 120 -0.69 -6.83 -0.99
C TRP A 120 -1.65 -7.71 -1.75
N THR A 121 -2.86 -7.82 -1.22
CA THR A 121 -3.87 -8.78 -1.65
C THR A 121 -4.98 -8.15 -2.48
N GLY A 122 -5.04 -6.82 -2.54
CA GLY A 122 -6.12 -6.08 -3.19
C GLY A 122 -7.27 -5.70 -2.25
N ASP A 123 -7.18 -6.07 -0.97
CA ASP A 123 -8.15 -5.67 0.06
C ASP A 123 -7.62 -4.51 0.89
N PHE A 124 -8.53 -3.70 1.40
CA PHE A 124 -8.22 -2.59 2.29
C PHE A 124 -7.57 -3.06 3.60
N GLN A 125 -6.56 -2.31 4.08
CA GLN A 125 -5.73 -2.72 5.22
C GLN A 125 -6.23 -2.13 6.54
N ASP A 126 -7.42 -2.53 6.98
CA ASP A 126 -8.06 -2.05 8.21
C ASP A 126 -7.19 -2.15 9.46
N HIS A 127 -6.50 -3.27 9.60
CA HIS A 127 -5.68 -3.56 10.77
C HIS A 127 -4.49 -2.61 10.97
N LEU A 128 -4.14 -1.83 9.93
CA LEU A 128 -3.06 -0.83 9.99
C LEU A 128 -3.55 0.55 10.42
N ILE A 129 -4.87 0.75 10.44
CA ILE A 129 -5.48 2.03 10.75
C ILE A 129 -5.93 2.03 12.21
N SER A 130 -5.65 3.14 12.90
CA SER A 130 -6.28 3.42 14.19
C SER A 130 -7.57 4.21 13.96
N PRO A 131 -8.76 3.58 14.04
CA PRO A 131 -10.04 4.28 13.84
C PRO A 131 -10.19 5.49 14.74
N LYS A 132 -9.78 5.35 16.02
CA LYS A 132 -9.79 6.44 17.01
C LYS A 132 -8.92 7.63 16.58
N SER A 133 -7.73 7.37 16.03
CA SER A 133 -6.81 8.43 15.59
C SER A 133 -7.32 9.13 14.34
N MET A 134 -7.86 8.37 13.37
CA MET A 134 -8.44 8.94 12.14
C MET A 134 -9.69 9.76 12.45
N ASN A 135 -10.59 9.24 13.27
CA ASN A 135 -11.79 9.98 13.67
C ASN A 135 -11.42 11.29 14.40
N LYS A 136 -10.44 11.24 15.33
CA LYS A 136 -9.94 12.44 16.01
C LYS A 136 -9.35 13.46 15.03
N LEU A 137 -8.58 13.00 14.02
CA LEU A 137 -8.07 13.88 12.98
C LEU A 137 -9.21 14.52 12.18
N ILE A 138 -10.12 13.73 11.64
CA ILE A 138 -11.25 14.21 10.83
C ILE A 138 -12.08 15.24 11.61
N LEU A 139 -12.49 14.93 12.83
CA LEU A 139 -13.29 15.84 13.66
C LEU A 139 -12.55 17.10 14.11
N SER A 140 -11.20 17.07 14.13
CA SER A 140 -10.41 18.24 14.49
C SER A 140 -10.18 19.22 13.34
N LEU A 141 -10.43 18.79 12.09
CA LEU A 141 -10.28 19.60 10.90
C LEU A 141 -11.64 20.20 10.54
N ASN A 142 -11.76 21.50 10.57
CA ASN A 142 -13.00 22.20 10.17
C ASN A 142 -13.04 22.42 8.64
N VAL A 143 -12.86 21.36 7.86
CA VAL A 143 -12.87 21.36 6.39
C VAL A 143 -13.59 20.12 5.86
N PRO A 144 -14.14 20.15 4.63
CA PRO A 144 -14.68 18.95 4.00
C PRO A 144 -13.64 17.83 3.87
N ILE A 145 -14.10 16.58 3.99
CA ILE A 145 -13.31 15.40 3.74
C ILE A 145 -13.71 14.85 2.36
N VAL A 146 -12.82 14.92 1.42
CA VAL A 146 -13.01 14.29 0.10
C VAL A 146 -12.45 12.87 0.19
N ALA A 147 -13.29 11.89 -0.05
CA ALA A 147 -12.88 10.49 -0.14
C ALA A 147 -12.76 10.10 -1.61
N ALA A 148 -11.64 9.48 -1.99
CA ALA A 148 -11.40 8.95 -3.32
C ALA A 148 -11.21 7.43 -3.24
N CYS A 149 -12.05 6.66 -3.92
CA CYS A 149 -11.93 5.21 -4.01
C CYS A 149 -11.35 4.82 -5.37
N ILE A 150 -10.14 4.27 -5.38
CA ILE A 150 -9.46 3.77 -6.60
C ILE A 150 -9.79 2.29 -6.75
N GLN A 151 -10.24 1.90 -7.95
CA GLN A 151 -10.67 0.56 -8.30
C GLN A 151 -9.98 0.10 -9.59
N GLY A 152 -9.60 -1.17 -9.66
CA GLY A 152 -8.95 -1.76 -10.82
C GLY A 152 -7.45 -1.43 -10.97
N ALA A 153 -6.91 -0.55 -10.14
CA ALA A 153 -5.49 -0.20 -10.22
C ALA A 153 -4.60 -1.35 -9.70
N TRP A 154 -4.99 -1.99 -8.62
CA TRP A 154 -4.28 -3.18 -8.13
C TRP A 154 -4.36 -4.33 -9.13
N LEU A 155 -5.53 -4.61 -9.71
CA LEU A 155 -5.71 -5.64 -10.73
C LEU A 155 -4.90 -5.35 -12.00
N SER A 156 -4.71 -4.07 -12.33
CA SER A 156 -3.87 -3.65 -13.45
C SER A 156 -2.40 -3.94 -13.23
N HIS A 157 -1.90 -3.78 -12.02
CA HIS A 157 -0.51 -4.06 -11.65
C HIS A 157 -0.40 -4.37 -10.16
N PRO A 158 -0.66 -5.62 -9.76
CA PRO A 158 -0.45 -6.05 -8.38
C PRO A 158 0.98 -5.74 -7.94
N VAL A 159 1.16 -5.31 -6.70
CA VAL A 159 2.47 -4.87 -6.18
C VAL A 159 3.55 -5.97 -6.22
N TRP A 160 3.14 -7.23 -6.19
CA TRP A 160 4.02 -8.40 -6.30
C TRP A 160 4.38 -8.78 -7.74
N ALA A 161 3.63 -8.31 -8.74
CA ALA A 161 3.80 -8.73 -10.13
C ALA A 161 4.98 -8.04 -10.82
N ASP A 162 5.77 -8.81 -11.59
CA ASP A 162 6.86 -8.26 -12.41
C ASP A 162 6.32 -7.48 -13.63
N HIS A 163 5.13 -7.82 -14.10
CA HIS A 163 4.53 -7.25 -15.30
C HIS A 163 3.14 -6.70 -15.05
N GLY A 164 2.90 -5.50 -15.54
CA GLY A 164 1.56 -4.91 -15.58
C GLY A 164 0.66 -5.60 -16.61
N ARG A 165 -0.65 -5.46 -16.39
CA ARG A 165 -1.71 -5.90 -17.30
C ARG A 165 -2.27 -4.68 -18.02
N LYS A 166 -3.07 -4.88 -19.06
CA LYS A 166 -3.73 -3.79 -19.79
C LYS A 166 -4.68 -3.03 -18.84
N PRO A 167 -4.37 -1.78 -18.46
CA PRO A 167 -5.07 -1.14 -17.36
C PRO A 167 -6.45 -0.61 -17.77
N LYS A 168 -7.36 -0.60 -16.79
CA LYS A 168 -8.60 0.15 -16.78
C LYS A 168 -8.92 0.49 -15.34
N ILE A 169 -8.88 1.78 -14.98
CA ILE A 169 -8.93 2.23 -13.59
C ILE A 169 -10.10 3.20 -13.42
N PHE A 170 -10.80 3.05 -12.30
CA PHE A 170 -11.92 3.89 -11.91
C PHE A 170 -11.56 4.63 -10.63
N VAL A 171 -11.97 5.88 -10.52
CA VAL A 171 -11.79 6.67 -9.31
C VAL A 171 -13.11 7.38 -8.99
N ASP A 172 -13.71 6.98 -7.90
CA ASP A 172 -14.97 7.55 -7.42
C ASP A 172 -14.70 8.53 -6.29
N PHE A 173 -15.28 9.73 -6.38
CA PHE A 173 -15.14 10.78 -5.37
C PHE A 173 -16.45 11.02 -4.66
N ASN A 174 -16.37 11.22 -3.34
CA ASN A 174 -17.50 11.73 -2.57
C ASN A 174 -17.00 12.63 -1.43
N THR A 175 -17.87 13.50 -0.93
CA THR A 175 -17.55 14.49 0.11
C THR A 175 -18.30 14.18 1.39
N PHE A 176 -17.60 14.22 2.50
CA PHE A 176 -18.09 13.91 3.84
C PHE A 176 -17.67 14.99 4.84
N SER A 177 -18.32 14.98 6.02
CA SER A 177 -17.94 15.80 7.16
C SER A 177 -17.52 14.98 8.38
N ASP A 178 -17.53 13.66 8.29
CA ASP A 178 -17.33 12.73 9.38
C ASP A 178 -16.56 11.47 8.96
N TYR A 179 -16.52 10.48 9.85
CA TYR A 179 -15.78 9.23 9.65
C TYR A 179 -16.35 8.32 8.54
N SER A 180 -17.57 8.57 8.02
CA SER A 180 -18.13 7.80 6.91
C SER A 180 -17.28 7.89 5.63
N ALA A 181 -16.42 8.91 5.53
CA ALA A 181 -15.38 8.99 4.52
C ALA A 181 -14.44 7.76 4.51
N MET A 182 -14.16 7.17 5.68
CA MET A 182 -13.33 5.95 5.78
C MET A 182 -14.07 4.72 5.27
N GLU A 183 -15.38 4.63 5.49
CA GLU A 183 -16.22 3.56 4.96
C GLU A 183 -16.27 3.61 3.43
N PHE A 184 -16.31 4.81 2.85
CA PHE A 184 -16.32 4.99 1.40
C PHE A 184 -15.03 4.49 0.72
N ILE A 185 -13.87 4.65 1.35
CA ILE A 185 -12.59 4.16 0.82
C ILE A 185 -12.28 2.72 1.23
N HIS A 186 -13.10 2.10 2.09
CA HIS A 186 -12.98 0.70 2.45
C HIS A 186 -13.37 -0.16 1.26
N HIS A 187 -12.38 -0.58 0.48
CA HIS A 187 -12.58 -1.22 -0.81
C HIS A 187 -11.88 -2.58 -0.87
N SER A 188 -12.59 -3.57 -1.43
CA SER A 188 -12.03 -4.84 -1.90
C SER A 188 -12.05 -4.88 -3.43
N GLU A 189 -10.88 -4.98 -4.04
CA GLU A 189 -10.77 -5.19 -5.50
C GLU A 189 -11.50 -6.45 -5.94
N TRP A 190 -11.59 -7.45 -5.07
CA TRP A 190 -12.18 -8.75 -5.39
C TRP A 190 -13.69 -8.73 -5.36
N GLU A 191 -14.30 -8.08 -4.35
CA GLU A 191 -15.76 -7.92 -4.31
C GLU A 191 -16.23 -7.02 -5.47
N TRP A 192 -15.47 -5.97 -5.76
CA TRP A 192 -15.73 -5.12 -6.91
C TRP A 192 -15.57 -5.90 -8.22
N GLN A 193 -14.50 -6.69 -8.37
CA GLN A 193 -14.22 -7.49 -9.58
C GLN A 193 -15.26 -8.60 -9.81
N LYS A 194 -15.71 -9.29 -8.76
CA LYS A 194 -16.80 -10.27 -8.87
C LYS A 194 -18.07 -9.65 -9.42
N LYS A 195 -18.35 -8.39 -9.06
CA LYS A 195 -19.54 -7.67 -9.49
C LYS A 195 -19.44 -7.12 -10.92
N HIS A 196 -18.28 -6.62 -11.32
CA HIS A 196 -18.11 -5.88 -12.59
C HIS A 196 -17.47 -6.68 -13.71
N LEU A 197 -16.69 -7.72 -13.39
CA LEU A 197 -15.99 -8.61 -14.32
C LEU A 197 -15.19 -7.84 -15.39
N ILE A 198 -14.39 -6.87 -14.94
CA ILE A 198 -13.52 -6.10 -15.83
C ILE A 198 -12.30 -6.93 -16.23
N SER A 199 -12.03 -7.00 -17.52
CA SER A 199 -10.90 -7.77 -18.07
C SER A 199 -9.59 -6.98 -18.04
N TYR A 200 -8.53 -7.60 -17.47
CA TYR A 200 -7.16 -7.10 -17.37
C TYR A 200 -6.18 -8.05 -18.09
N PRO A 201 -6.19 -8.10 -19.42
CA PRO A 201 -5.35 -9.03 -20.16
C PRO A 201 -3.86 -8.73 -20.01
N GLY A 202 -3.06 -9.79 -19.90
CA GLY A 202 -1.60 -9.71 -19.75
C GLY A 202 -0.91 -11.02 -20.15
N LYS A 203 0.40 -10.94 -20.47
CA LYS A 203 1.15 -12.10 -20.99
C LYS A 203 1.93 -12.87 -19.92
N SER A 204 2.15 -12.30 -18.75
CA SER A 204 3.00 -12.87 -17.70
C SER A 204 2.42 -12.54 -16.33
N LYS A 205 1.12 -12.78 -16.18
CA LYS A 205 0.33 -12.39 -15.01
C LYS A 205 0.77 -13.06 -13.70
N ALA A 206 1.43 -14.22 -13.78
CA ALA A 206 1.84 -14.98 -12.61
C ALA A 206 3.29 -14.70 -12.16
N GLN A 207 4.11 -14.02 -12.97
CA GLN A 207 5.50 -13.75 -12.60
C GLN A 207 5.58 -12.82 -11.38
N GLY A 208 6.32 -13.25 -10.35
CA GLY A 208 6.43 -12.57 -9.08
C GLY A 208 5.43 -13.02 -8.01
N ILE A 209 4.54 -13.99 -8.32
CA ILE A 209 3.51 -14.48 -7.39
C ILE A 209 4.12 -15.08 -6.10
N GLU A 210 5.33 -15.65 -6.19
CA GLU A 210 6.07 -16.22 -5.06
C GLU A 210 6.40 -15.19 -3.96
N ARG A 211 6.27 -13.91 -4.26
CA ARG A 211 6.42 -12.83 -3.27
C ARG A 211 5.22 -12.71 -2.34
N VAL A 212 4.06 -13.19 -2.74
CA VAL A 212 2.82 -13.12 -1.96
C VAL A 212 2.29 -14.48 -1.57
N LEU A 213 2.46 -15.50 -2.43
CA LEU A 213 2.08 -16.89 -2.16
C LEU A 213 3.33 -17.77 -2.06
N TRP A 214 3.65 -18.24 -0.88
CA TRP A 214 4.85 -19.01 -0.56
C TRP A 214 4.55 -20.40 0.03
N ILE A 215 3.26 -20.74 0.26
CA ILE A 215 2.77 -22.08 0.60
C ILE A 215 1.86 -22.57 -0.52
N CYS A 216 2.11 -23.79 -0.99
CA CYS A 216 1.27 -24.42 -1.99
C CYS A 216 -0.13 -24.71 -1.44
N PRO A 217 -1.22 -24.20 -2.06
CA PRO A 217 -2.58 -24.43 -1.56
C PRO A 217 -3.09 -25.87 -1.71
N HIS A 218 -2.34 -26.75 -2.38
CA HIS A 218 -2.69 -28.13 -2.56
C HIS A 218 -1.89 -29.07 -1.64
N CYS A 219 -0.56 -28.96 -1.61
CA CYS A 219 0.29 -29.90 -0.84
C CYS A 219 0.93 -29.26 0.40
N SER A 220 0.63 -28.00 0.71
CA SER A 220 1.15 -27.23 1.84
C SER A 220 2.69 -27.13 1.91
N SER A 221 3.38 -27.44 0.82
CA SER A 221 4.84 -27.30 0.75
C SER A 221 5.25 -25.82 0.72
N PHE A 222 6.30 -25.50 1.47
CA PHE A 222 6.81 -24.15 1.61
C PHE A 222 7.76 -23.78 0.46
N ARG A 223 7.66 -22.54 -0.05
CA ARG A 223 8.57 -21.94 -1.05
C ARG A 223 8.72 -22.79 -2.33
N THR A 224 7.64 -23.44 -2.74
CA THR A 224 7.59 -24.30 -3.93
C THR A 224 6.78 -23.70 -5.07
N LEU A 225 6.14 -22.55 -4.84
CA LEU A 225 5.38 -21.84 -5.86
C LEU A 225 6.29 -20.92 -6.67
N PHE A 226 6.05 -20.89 -7.97
CA PHE A 226 6.68 -19.93 -8.89
C PHE A 226 5.74 -19.58 -10.05
N GLY A 227 5.90 -18.40 -10.60
CA GLY A 227 5.13 -17.93 -11.73
C GLY A 227 5.80 -18.22 -13.07
N LYS A 228 5.08 -18.82 -14.02
CA LYS A 228 5.52 -19.01 -15.40
C LYS A 228 4.45 -18.53 -16.36
N ARG A 229 4.71 -17.45 -17.08
CA ARG A 229 3.71 -16.78 -17.91
C ARG A 229 2.46 -16.43 -17.09
N ASN A 230 1.32 -17.07 -17.37
CA ASN A 230 0.06 -16.83 -16.67
C ASN A 230 -0.28 -17.93 -15.66
N GLU A 231 0.62 -18.87 -15.41
CA GLU A 231 0.39 -20.01 -14.53
C GLU A 231 1.25 -19.92 -13.26
N VAL A 232 0.62 -20.18 -12.13
CA VAL A 232 1.27 -20.45 -10.84
C VAL A 232 1.51 -21.96 -10.78
N ILE A 233 2.75 -22.38 -10.57
CA ILE A 233 3.15 -23.78 -10.59
C ILE A 233 3.82 -24.13 -9.26
N CYS A 234 3.48 -25.31 -8.72
CA CYS A 234 4.17 -25.89 -7.57
C CYS A 234 5.26 -26.87 -8.02
N SER A 235 6.52 -26.65 -7.65
CA SER A 235 7.62 -27.55 -7.96
C SER A 235 7.60 -28.88 -7.20
N SER A 236 6.83 -28.96 -6.09
CA SER A 236 6.73 -30.16 -5.26
C SER A 236 5.65 -31.14 -5.77
N CYS A 237 4.42 -30.65 -5.96
CA CYS A 237 3.30 -31.52 -6.37
C CYS A 237 2.88 -31.37 -7.83
N HIS A 238 3.54 -30.49 -8.58
CA HIS A 238 3.31 -30.21 -10.00
C HIS A 238 1.90 -29.71 -10.36
N ASN A 239 1.07 -29.37 -9.37
CA ASN A 239 -0.17 -28.68 -9.63
C ASN A 239 0.09 -27.27 -10.16
N HIS A 240 -0.83 -26.79 -11.00
CA HIS A 240 -0.77 -25.47 -11.58
C HIS A 240 -2.15 -24.79 -11.59
N TRP A 241 -2.14 -23.46 -11.53
CA TRP A 241 -3.33 -22.61 -11.52
C TRP A 241 -3.15 -21.46 -12.50
N LEU A 242 -4.06 -21.34 -13.44
CA LEU A 242 -4.08 -20.22 -14.39
C LEU A 242 -4.55 -18.94 -13.67
N ILE A 243 -3.86 -17.84 -13.87
CA ILE A 243 -4.39 -16.50 -13.58
C ILE A 243 -5.12 -16.01 -14.82
N ASP A 244 -6.43 -15.90 -14.75
CA ASP A 244 -7.27 -15.45 -15.83
C ASP A 244 -7.19 -13.92 -16.06
N ASP A 245 -7.97 -13.40 -17.00
CA ASP A 245 -7.97 -11.95 -17.30
C ASP A 245 -8.77 -11.14 -16.29
N PHE A 246 -9.48 -11.79 -15.38
CA PHE A 246 -10.18 -11.16 -14.26
C PHE A 246 -9.33 -11.12 -12.98
N GLY A 247 -8.18 -11.80 -12.99
CA GLY A 247 -7.24 -11.87 -11.87
C GLY A 247 -7.42 -13.09 -10.97
N PHE A 248 -8.43 -13.94 -11.22
CA PHE A 248 -8.67 -15.14 -10.41
C PHE A 248 -7.57 -16.19 -10.68
N ILE A 249 -7.14 -16.86 -9.64
CA ILE A 249 -6.08 -17.88 -9.64
C ILE A 249 -6.75 -19.26 -9.53
N GLY A 250 -6.89 -19.96 -10.65
CA GLY A 250 -7.65 -21.23 -10.66
C GLY A 250 -9.08 -21.06 -10.14
N GLY A 251 -9.74 -19.95 -10.44
CA GLY A 251 -11.09 -19.61 -9.98
C GLY A 251 -11.18 -19.07 -8.54
N LYS A 252 -10.07 -18.94 -7.82
CA LYS A 252 -10.03 -18.38 -6.45
C LYS A 252 -9.49 -16.96 -6.44
N ILE A 253 -9.85 -16.18 -5.45
CA ILE A 253 -9.26 -14.85 -5.20
C ILE A 253 -7.96 -14.99 -4.40
N LEU A 254 -7.06 -14.04 -4.59
CA LEU A 254 -5.78 -14.05 -3.86
C LEU A 254 -5.95 -13.98 -2.33
N PRO A 255 -6.86 -13.18 -1.75
CA PRO A 255 -7.08 -13.19 -0.31
C PRO A 255 -7.37 -14.56 0.29
N ASP A 256 -8.19 -15.38 -0.38
CA ASP A 256 -8.52 -16.75 0.13
C ASP A 256 -7.27 -17.63 0.20
N LEU A 257 -6.41 -17.54 -0.83
CA LEU A 257 -5.14 -18.27 -0.88
C LEU A 257 -4.15 -17.73 0.14
N PHE A 258 -4.15 -16.42 0.36
CA PHE A 258 -3.29 -15.76 1.33
C PHE A 258 -3.70 -16.13 2.76
N HIS A 259 -4.99 -16.12 3.09
CA HIS A 259 -5.49 -16.54 4.39
C HIS A 259 -5.19 -18.01 4.66
N HIS A 260 -5.42 -18.89 3.69
CA HIS A 260 -5.08 -20.31 3.80
C HIS A 260 -3.59 -20.52 4.14
N GLN A 261 -2.67 -19.84 3.47
CA GLN A 261 -1.24 -19.98 3.80
C GLN A 261 -0.91 -19.49 5.22
N ILE A 262 -1.58 -18.42 5.70
CA ILE A 262 -1.38 -17.93 7.07
C ILE A 262 -1.88 -18.96 8.09
N GLU A 263 -3.02 -19.60 7.85
CA GLU A 263 -3.55 -20.68 8.70
C GLU A 263 -2.59 -21.87 8.75
N VAL A 264 -2.13 -22.35 7.57
CA VAL A 264 -1.15 -23.45 7.49
C VAL A 264 0.14 -23.10 8.22
N PHE A 265 0.64 -21.88 8.04
CA PHE A 265 1.87 -21.43 8.69
C PHE A 265 1.69 -21.29 10.21
N SER A 266 0.59 -20.72 10.65
CA SER A 266 0.28 -20.57 12.09
C SER A 266 0.22 -21.93 12.78
N LYS A 267 -0.46 -22.90 12.15
CA LYS A 267 -0.51 -24.27 12.67
C LYS A 267 0.88 -24.90 12.71
N TRP A 268 1.65 -24.77 11.64
CA TRP A 268 3.03 -25.28 11.59
C TRP A 268 3.92 -24.69 12.68
N VAL A 269 3.83 -23.38 12.96
CA VAL A 269 4.57 -22.73 14.06
C VAL A 269 4.12 -23.26 15.43
N GLN A 270 2.80 -23.45 15.63
CA GLN A 270 2.25 -23.99 16.86
C GLN A 270 2.70 -25.45 17.10
N ASP A 271 2.65 -26.29 16.08
CA ASP A 271 3.07 -27.69 16.16
C ASP A 271 4.57 -27.83 16.46
N LEU A 272 5.40 -26.94 15.94
CA LEU A 272 6.85 -26.92 16.21
C LEU A 272 7.22 -26.25 17.53
N GLY A 273 6.35 -25.41 18.10
CA GLY A 273 6.64 -24.56 19.26
C GLY A 273 7.72 -23.50 19.02
N LYS A 274 8.49 -23.64 17.92
CA LYS A 274 9.60 -22.76 17.58
C LYS A 274 9.85 -22.76 16.07
N ALA A 275 9.89 -21.59 15.45
CA ALA A 275 10.31 -21.41 14.05
C ALA A 275 11.70 -20.77 13.97
N SER A 276 12.55 -21.27 13.09
CA SER A 276 13.92 -20.73 12.90
C SER A 276 14.16 -20.43 11.42
N PHE A 277 14.66 -19.23 11.15
CA PHE A 277 14.97 -18.72 9.82
C PHE A 277 16.46 -18.35 9.78
N PRO A 278 17.29 -19.11 9.05
CA PRO A 278 18.71 -18.83 8.95
C PRO A 278 18.99 -17.62 8.05
N SER A 279 20.04 -16.88 8.38
CA SER A 279 20.60 -15.82 7.53
C SER A 279 19.61 -14.73 7.09
N VAL A 280 18.76 -14.28 8.01
CA VAL A 280 17.86 -13.15 7.76
C VAL A 280 18.64 -11.84 7.77
N LYS A 281 18.43 -10.99 6.77
CA LYS A 281 19.01 -9.65 6.73
C LYS A 281 18.36 -8.74 7.76
N VAL A 282 19.15 -8.27 8.70
CA VAL A 282 18.72 -7.36 9.76
C VAL A 282 19.25 -5.95 9.47
N SER A 283 18.39 -4.96 9.47
CA SER A 283 18.76 -3.56 9.27
C SER A 283 18.36 -2.73 10.47
N ILE A 284 19.33 -2.12 11.14
CA ILE A 284 19.09 -1.18 12.23
C ILE A 284 19.10 0.22 11.65
N ARG A 285 18.03 0.97 11.92
CA ARG A 285 17.87 2.34 11.44
C ARG A 285 17.69 3.32 12.60
N ASN A 286 18.14 4.55 12.39
CA ASN A 286 17.87 5.63 13.34
C ASN A 286 16.36 5.92 13.39
N ASP A 287 15.78 6.00 14.58
CA ASP A 287 14.34 6.19 14.80
C ASP A 287 13.83 7.57 14.34
N ARG A 288 14.70 8.59 14.31
CA ARG A 288 14.35 9.97 13.96
C ARG A 288 14.60 10.27 12.48
N THR A 289 15.71 9.80 11.93
CA THR A 289 16.13 10.12 10.56
C THR A 289 15.83 8.99 9.58
N THR A 290 15.53 7.79 10.08
CA THR A 290 15.40 6.53 9.33
C THR A 290 16.67 6.11 8.56
N ASN A 291 17.79 6.82 8.77
CA ASN A 291 19.06 6.47 8.16
C ASN A 291 19.52 5.10 8.62
N LEU A 292 20.06 4.32 7.69
CA LEU A 292 20.65 3.02 8.00
C LEU A 292 21.87 3.21 8.90
N ILE A 293 21.84 2.60 10.09
CA ILE A 293 22.97 2.57 11.01
C ILE A 293 23.83 1.36 10.71
N LYS A 294 23.22 0.17 10.59
CA LYS A 294 23.91 -1.09 10.38
C LYS A 294 23.00 -2.09 9.66
N SER A 295 23.59 -2.91 8.80
CA SER A 295 22.92 -4.07 8.21
C SER A 295 23.86 -5.29 8.31
N PHE A 296 23.28 -6.43 8.68
CA PHE A 296 24.02 -7.70 8.83
C PHE A 296 23.05 -8.87 8.66
N HIS A 297 23.56 -10.06 8.46
CA HIS A 297 22.77 -11.27 8.44
C HIS A 297 22.85 -11.99 9.78
N GLN A 298 21.74 -12.51 10.26
CA GLN A 298 21.64 -13.20 11.52
C GLN A 298 20.49 -14.23 11.49
N ASN A 299 20.58 -15.26 12.31
CA ASN A 299 19.47 -16.19 12.48
C ASN A 299 18.34 -15.52 13.25
N LEU A 300 17.12 -15.71 12.78
CA LEU A 300 15.89 -15.24 13.44
C LEU A 300 15.13 -16.49 13.93
N THR A 301 14.76 -16.49 15.20
CA THR A 301 13.86 -17.51 15.76
C THR A 301 12.62 -16.85 16.33
N ILE A 302 11.48 -17.52 16.18
CA ILE A 302 10.20 -17.16 16.78
C ILE A 302 9.82 -18.27 17.70
N GLU A 303 9.64 -17.98 18.98
CA GLU A 303 9.20 -18.93 19.99
C GLU A 303 8.24 -18.23 20.93
N ASN A 304 6.99 -18.68 20.97
CA ASN A 304 5.88 -17.99 21.61
C ASN A 304 5.82 -16.51 21.15
N ASP A 305 5.83 -15.55 22.08
CA ASP A 305 5.79 -14.10 21.83
C ASP A 305 7.17 -13.45 21.70
N ILE A 306 8.22 -14.24 21.53
CA ILE A 306 9.60 -13.76 21.45
C ILE A 306 10.14 -13.98 20.05
N ILE A 307 10.56 -12.88 19.42
CA ILE A 307 11.42 -12.92 18.24
C ILE A 307 12.86 -12.77 18.73
N GLN A 308 13.69 -13.75 18.46
CA GLN A 308 15.10 -13.69 18.78
C GLN A 308 15.92 -13.48 17.50
N ILE A 309 16.73 -12.42 17.47
CA ILE A 309 17.65 -12.10 16.37
C ILE A 309 19.07 -12.29 16.89
N GLY A 310 19.67 -13.44 16.56
CA GLY A 310 20.92 -13.86 17.16
C GLY A 310 20.77 -14.00 18.68
N SER A 311 21.52 -13.19 19.44
CA SER A 311 21.44 -13.13 20.91
C SER A 311 20.45 -12.09 21.46
N ILE A 312 19.74 -11.33 20.58
CA ILE A 312 18.88 -10.23 21.00
C ILE A 312 17.41 -10.71 21.03
N PRO A 313 16.80 -10.90 22.21
CA PRO A 313 15.39 -11.22 22.31
C PRO A 313 14.53 -9.94 22.17
N MET A 314 13.47 -10.02 21.38
CA MET A 314 12.45 -8.97 21.24
C MET A 314 11.08 -9.56 21.58
N ASN A 315 10.42 -9.03 22.60
CA ASN A 315 9.05 -9.43 22.91
C ASN A 315 8.10 -8.71 21.96
N ILE A 316 7.33 -9.46 21.17
CA ILE A 316 6.38 -8.91 20.17
C ILE A 316 5.34 -8.01 20.84
N LEU A 317 4.85 -8.38 22.02
CA LEU A 317 3.83 -7.62 22.76
C LEU A 317 4.35 -6.28 23.30
N LYS A 318 5.67 -6.13 23.44
CA LYS A 318 6.32 -4.89 23.91
C LYS A 318 6.87 -4.01 22.79
N THR A 319 6.80 -4.45 21.54
CA THR A 319 7.25 -3.65 20.39
C THR A 319 6.22 -2.57 20.07
N LYS A 320 6.69 -1.34 19.87
CA LYS A 320 5.83 -0.16 19.59
C LYS A 320 5.23 -0.14 18.18
N GLY A 321 5.52 -1.13 17.36
CA GLY A 321 4.98 -1.31 16.03
C GLY A 321 5.82 -2.31 15.24
N LEU A 322 5.15 -3.24 14.59
CA LEU A 322 5.72 -4.12 13.56
C LEU A 322 5.30 -3.55 12.21
N ASN A 323 6.28 -3.30 11.36
CA ASN A 323 6.04 -2.88 9.99
C ASN A 323 6.83 -3.80 9.07
N THR A 324 6.13 -4.43 8.15
CA THR A 324 6.76 -5.28 7.13
C THR A 324 7.06 -4.44 5.90
N HIS A 325 8.32 -4.43 5.46
CA HIS A 325 8.71 -3.87 4.17
C HIS A 325 8.81 -5.00 3.15
N PHE A 326 8.09 -4.84 2.06
CA PHE A 326 7.91 -5.83 1.03
C PHE A 326 9.21 -6.38 0.40
N ARG A 327 10.21 -5.54 0.20
CA ARG A 327 11.47 -5.94 -0.45
C ARG A 327 12.45 -6.68 0.45
N ASP A 328 12.28 -6.60 1.77
CA ASP A 328 13.25 -7.12 2.73
C ASP A 328 12.91 -8.54 3.25
N ILE A 329 11.75 -9.08 2.88
CA ILE A 329 11.30 -10.41 3.34
C ILE A 329 11.67 -11.54 2.37
N LEU A 330 12.02 -11.22 1.13
CA LEU A 330 12.19 -12.20 0.05
C LEU A 330 13.61 -12.24 -0.58
N GLU A 331 14.57 -11.46 -0.09
CA GLU A 331 15.99 -11.60 -0.47
C GLU A 331 16.76 -12.46 0.59
#